data_fa012af72fec829b6e435b7ac1a1265c
#
_entry.id   fa012af72fec829b6e435b7ac1a1265c
#
_cell.length_a   1.000
_cell.length_b   1.000
_cell.length_c   1.000
_cell.angle_alpha   90.00
_cell.angle_beta   90.00
_cell.angle_gamma   90.00
#
_symmetry.space_group_name_H-M   'P 1'
#
loop_
_entity.id
_entity.type
_entity.pdbx_description
1 polymer ?
#
loop_
_entity_poly.entity_id
_entity_poly.type
_entity_poly.pdbx_seq_one_letter_code
_entity_poly.pdbx_strand_id
1 'polypeptide(L)'
;MCIRDSSNDDTGISEDPDVRFDVARKIVERAADHGIPASDVVVDPLVMPIGAINSAGQQVMHIVKRLREELKVNTTCGASNLSFGLPNRHGLNSSFISMAIASGMTSAITNPMHADLMQAVRGANVVMGHDPECMQWIQQYRNPDAGETQRGGRRSGRRRRSRE
;
A
#
# COMPACT_ATOMS: atom_id res chain seq x y z
N MET A 1 -4.42 -13.76 -20.26
CA MET A 1 -4.72 -12.33 -20.48
C MET A 1 -5.07 -11.75 -19.12
N CYS A 2 -4.36 -10.74 -18.66
CA CYS A 2 -4.64 -10.10 -17.37
C CYS A 2 -5.61 -8.93 -17.61
N ILE A 3 -6.66 -8.82 -16.78
CA ILE A 3 -7.60 -7.70 -16.82
C ILE A 3 -7.59 -6.95 -15.49
N ARG A 4 -7.69 -5.62 -15.55
CA ARG A 4 -7.90 -4.76 -14.40
C ARG A 4 -9.27 -4.09 -14.54
N ASP A 5 -10.06 -4.14 -13.48
CA ASP A 5 -11.35 -3.48 -13.41
C ASP A 5 -11.58 -2.85 -12.04
N SER A 6 -12.51 -1.92 -11.98
CA SER A 6 -12.85 -1.16 -10.78
C SER A 6 -14.20 -1.59 -10.23
N SER A 7 -14.36 -1.60 -8.90
CA SER A 7 -15.58 -1.98 -8.19
C SER A 7 -16.68 -0.91 -8.33
N ASN A 8 -17.07 -0.63 -9.58
CA ASN A 8 -18.10 0.34 -9.95
C ASN A 8 -18.97 -0.22 -11.09
N ASP A 9 -20.23 0.13 -11.16
CA ASP A 9 -21.18 -0.29 -12.20
C ASP A 9 -21.97 0.91 -12.78
N ASP A 10 -22.98 0.61 -13.59
CA ASP A 10 -23.83 1.63 -14.26
C ASP A 10 -24.55 2.57 -13.28
N THR A 11 -24.67 2.21 -12.02
CA THR A 11 -25.25 3.05 -10.96
C THR A 11 -24.25 4.01 -10.34
N GLY A 12 -22.96 3.89 -10.69
CA GLY A 12 -21.86 4.71 -10.21
C GLY A 12 -21.09 4.07 -9.05
N ILE A 13 -20.29 4.88 -8.34
CA ILE A 13 -19.47 4.43 -7.21
C ILE A 13 -20.31 4.45 -5.94
N SER A 14 -20.58 3.29 -5.37
CA SER A 14 -21.25 3.18 -4.07
C SER A 14 -20.29 3.51 -2.90
N GLU A 15 -20.77 4.22 -1.90
CA GLU A 15 -20.07 4.39 -0.63
C GLU A 15 -20.11 3.12 0.24
N ASP A 16 -21.06 2.23 -0.02
CA ASP A 16 -21.21 0.95 0.69
C ASP A 16 -20.14 -0.05 0.22
N PRO A 17 -19.27 -0.54 1.13
CA PRO A 17 -18.23 -1.52 0.78
C PRO A 17 -18.81 -2.87 0.33
N ASP A 18 -19.98 -3.28 0.81
CA ASP A 18 -20.59 -4.55 0.42
C ASP A 18 -21.12 -4.48 -1.01
N VAL A 19 -21.71 -3.36 -1.41
CA VAL A 19 -22.13 -3.13 -2.81
C VAL A 19 -20.94 -3.17 -3.75
N ARG A 20 -19.83 -2.51 -3.39
CA ARG A 20 -18.59 -2.57 -4.18
C ARG A 20 -18.00 -3.96 -4.29
N PHE A 21 -18.09 -4.74 -3.22
CA PHE A 21 -17.65 -6.12 -3.24
C PHE A 21 -18.56 -6.99 -4.16
N ASP A 22 -19.88 -6.78 -4.16
CA ASP A 22 -20.78 -7.50 -5.04
C ASP A 22 -20.56 -7.15 -6.53
N VAL A 23 -20.20 -5.92 -6.84
CA VAL A 23 -19.75 -5.54 -8.19
C VAL A 23 -18.47 -6.30 -8.56
N ALA A 24 -17.49 -6.35 -7.66
CA ALA A 24 -16.27 -7.12 -7.91
C ALA A 24 -16.55 -8.60 -8.15
N ARG A 25 -17.48 -9.19 -7.43
CA ARG A 25 -17.92 -10.58 -7.65
C ARG A 25 -18.46 -10.78 -9.07
N LYS A 26 -19.34 -9.89 -9.53
CA LYS A 26 -19.87 -9.93 -10.91
C LYS A 26 -18.77 -9.84 -11.95
N ILE A 27 -17.76 -8.98 -11.73
CA ILE A 27 -16.60 -8.87 -12.62
C ILE A 27 -15.84 -10.19 -12.70
N VAL A 28 -15.58 -10.84 -11.57
CA VAL A 28 -14.85 -12.12 -11.51
C VAL A 28 -15.65 -13.24 -12.19
N GLU A 29 -16.95 -13.32 -11.93
CA GLU A 29 -17.85 -14.29 -12.58
C GLU A 29 -17.87 -14.07 -14.10
N ARG A 30 -17.97 -12.82 -14.54
CA ARG A 30 -17.96 -12.50 -15.96
C ARG A 30 -16.62 -12.82 -16.63
N ALA A 31 -15.49 -12.58 -15.94
CA ALA A 31 -14.16 -12.98 -16.42
C ALA A 31 -14.07 -14.50 -16.59
N ALA A 32 -14.61 -15.26 -15.63
CA ALA A 32 -14.65 -16.72 -15.69
C ALA A 32 -15.48 -17.24 -16.88
N ASP A 33 -16.62 -16.62 -17.21
CA ASP A 33 -17.43 -16.93 -18.41
C ASP A 33 -16.62 -16.79 -19.70
N HIS A 34 -15.61 -15.94 -19.72
CA HIS A 34 -14.69 -15.74 -20.85
C HIS A 34 -13.39 -16.57 -20.72
N GLY A 35 -13.31 -17.50 -19.79
CA GLY A 35 -12.15 -18.36 -19.59
C GLY A 35 -10.94 -17.64 -18.97
N ILE A 36 -11.12 -16.49 -18.31
CA ILE A 36 -10.07 -15.75 -17.62
C ILE A 36 -10.01 -16.22 -16.17
N PRO A 37 -8.91 -16.83 -15.71
CA PRO A 37 -8.79 -17.32 -14.35
C PRO A 37 -8.71 -16.17 -13.35
N ALA A 38 -9.17 -16.40 -12.12
CA ALA A 38 -9.14 -15.40 -11.04
C ALA A 38 -7.73 -14.82 -10.78
N SER A 39 -6.67 -15.61 -10.99
CA SER A 39 -5.28 -15.17 -10.88
C SER A 39 -4.90 -14.06 -11.87
N ASP A 40 -5.60 -13.94 -12.98
CA ASP A 40 -5.39 -12.94 -14.02
C ASP A 40 -6.32 -11.72 -13.88
N VAL A 41 -7.21 -11.75 -12.89
CA VAL A 41 -8.11 -10.63 -12.57
C VAL A 41 -7.48 -9.76 -11.49
N VAL A 42 -7.44 -8.46 -11.74
CA VAL A 42 -6.98 -7.46 -10.78
C VAL A 42 -8.12 -6.48 -10.51
N VAL A 43 -8.61 -6.46 -9.29
CA VAL A 43 -9.73 -5.58 -8.88
C VAL A 43 -9.21 -4.35 -8.14
N ASP A 44 -9.70 -3.17 -8.55
CA ASP A 44 -9.48 -1.91 -7.82
C ASP A 44 -10.67 -1.67 -6.88
N PRO A 45 -10.46 -1.67 -5.55
CA PRO A 45 -11.54 -1.47 -4.56
C PRO A 45 -12.04 -0.03 -4.49
N LEU A 46 -11.50 0.89 -5.28
CA LEU A 46 -11.81 2.32 -5.31
C LEU A 46 -11.51 3.03 -3.98
N VAL A 47 -10.30 3.56 -3.90
CA VAL A 47 -9.86 4.37 -2.75
C VAL A 47 -10.44 5.77 -2.83
N MET A 48 -11.37 6.09 -1.94
CA MET A 48 -11.97 7.42 -1.81
C MET A 48 -11.11 8.31 -0.90
N PRO A 49 -11.15 9.65 -1.10
CA PRO A 49 -10.45 10.58 -0.22
C PRO A 49 -11.00 10.54 1.21
N ILE A 50 -10.12 10.34 2.20
CA ILE A 50 -10.52 10.28 3.62
C ILE A 50 -11.07 11.62 4.12
N GLY A 51 -10.69 12.73 3.49
CA GLY A 51 -11.25 14.05 3.77
C GLY A 51 -12.71 14.20 3.35
N ALA A 52 -13.21 13.38 2.42
CA ALA A 52 -14.61 13.35 2.01
C ALA A 52 -15.39 12.26 2.77
N ILE A 53 -14.79 11.08 2.93
CA ILE A 53 -15.41 9.92 3.61
C ILE A 53 -14.47 9.43 4.71
N ASN A 54 -14.77 9.76 5.95
CA ASN A 54 -13.90 9.47 7.09
C ASN A 54 -13.57 7.97 7.27
N SER A 55 -14.47 7.08 6.87
CA SER A 55 -14.28 5.62 6.91
C SER A 55 -13.61 5.04 5.66
N ALA A 56 -13.22 5.85 4.66
CA ALA A 56 -12.72 5.36 3.37
C ALA A 56 -11.56 4.36 3.51
N GLY A 57 -10.60 4.62 4.40
CA GLY A 57 -9.50 3.70 4.65
C GLY A 57 -9.97 2.34 5.17
N GLN A 58 -10.86 2.33 6.15
CA GLN A 58 -11.43 1.09 6.73
C GLN A 58 -12.22 0.30 5.69
N GLN A 59 -13.02 0.98 4.86
CA GLN A 59 -13.78 0.36 3.78
C GLN A 59 -12.87 -0.35 2.79
N VAL A 60 -11.77 0.29 2.37
CA VAL A 60 -10.79 -0.33 1.47
C VAL A 60 -10.17 -1.58 2.08
N MET A 61 -9.72 -1.51 3.35
CA MET A 61 -9.14 -2.66 4.04
C MET A 61 -10.14 -3.84 4.10
N HIS A 62 -11.40 -3.56 4.40
CA HIS A 62 -12.46 -4.56 4.44
C HIS A 62 -12.67 -5.22 3.06
N ILE A 63 -12.81 -4.43 2.00
CA ILE A 63 -13.01 -4.95 0.64
C ILE A 63 -11.79 -5.77 0.19
N VAL A 64 -10.57 -5.24 0.38
CA VAL A 64 -9.32 -5.93 0.00
C VAL A 64 -9.22 -7.30 0.64
N LYS A 65 -9.51 -7.38 1.95
CA LYS A 65 -9.50 -8.66 2.67
C LYS A 65 -10.48 -9.66 2.04
N ARG A 66 -11.72 -9.27 1.77
CA ARG A 66 -12.72 -10.10 1.15
C ARG A 66 -12.35 -10.53 -0.28
N LEU A 67 -11.82 -9.62 -1.09
CA LEU A 67 -11.32 -9.92 -2.44
C LEU A 67 -10.26 -11.03 -2.41
N ARG A 68 -9.35 -10.98 -1.44
CA ARG A 68 -8.29 -11.99 -1.27
C ARG A 68 -8.81 -13.31 -0.72
N GLU A 69 -9.66 -13.28 0.30
CA GLU A 69 -10.10 -14.47 1.01
C GLU A 69 -11.25 -15.20 0.29
N GLU A 70 -12.21 -14.45 -0.26
CA GLU A 70 -13.42 -15.04 -0.88
C GLU A 70 -13.26 -15.26 -2.39
N LEU A 71 -12.76 -14.26 -3.13
CA LEU A 71 -12.69 -14.33 -4.60
C LEU A 71 -11.32 -14.78 -5.13
N LYS A 72 -10.28 -14.79 -4.29
CA LYS A 72 -8.91 -15.22 -4.64
C LYS A 72 -8.28 -14.41 -5.80
N VAL A 73 -8.73 -13.18 -6.00
CA VAL A 73 -8.23 -12.29 -7.06
C VAL A 73 -7.09 -11.40 -6.56
N ASN A 74 -6.37 -10.82 -7.51
CA ASN A 74 -5.40 -9.76 -7.21
C ASN A 74 -6.09 -8.41 -7.04
N THR A 75 -5.43 -7.50 -6.34
CA THR A 75 -5.97 -6.18 -6.03
C THR A 75 -4.95 -5.09 -6.37
N THR A 76 -5.44 -3.92 -6.76
CA THR A 76 -4.62 -2.72 -6.97
C THR A 76 -5.40 -1.48 -6.55
N CYS A 77 -4.70 -0.39 -6.28
CA CYS A 77 -5.37 0.90 -6.06
C CYS A 77 -4.44 2.09 -6.37
N GLY A 78 -5.03 3.24 -6.60
CA GLY A 78 -4.32 4.52 -6.57
C GLY A 78 -4.04 4.94 -5.13
N ALA A 79 -2.88 4.56 -4.58
CA ALA A 79 -2.57 4.72 -3.16
C ALA A 79 -2.59 6.17 -2.65
N SER A 80 -2.38 7.15 -3.55
CA SER A 80 -2.38 8.58 -3.20
C SER A 80 -3.79 9.18 -3.12
N ASN A 81 -4.82 8.48 -3.57
CA ASN A 81 -6.19 9.00 -3.56
C ASN A 81 -6.70 9.21 -2.14
N LEU A 82 -6.32 8.33 -1.19
CA LEU A 82 -6.74 8.42 0.20
C LEU A 82 -6.48 9.79 0.81
N SER A 83 -5.30 10.34 0.57
CA SER A 83 -4.83 11.58 1.18
C SER A 83 -5.15 12.84 0.37
N PHE A 84 -6.00 12.73 -0.68
CA PHE A 84 -6.29 13.87 -1.54
C PHE A 84 -6.89 15.03 -0.74
N GLY A 85 -6.37 16.24 -0.97
CA GLY A 85 -6.79 17.45 -0.28
C GLY A 85 -6.22 17.66 1.13
N LEU A 86 -5.46 16.69 1.68
CA LEU A 86 -4.89 16.79 3.03
C LEU A 86 -3.40 17.23 3.01
N PRO A 87 -2.93 17.89 4.08
CA PRO A 87 -1.51 18.17 4.25
C PRO A 87 -0.71 16.91 4.57
N ASN A 88 0.63 16.95 4.40
CA ASN A 88 1.56 15.85 4.69
C ASN A 88 1.13 14.51 4.10
N ARG A 89 0.75 14.51 2.84
CA ARG A 89 0.21 13.34 2.12
C ARG A 89 1.11 12.12 2.16
N HIS A 90 2.44 12.32 2.17
CA HIS A 90 3.40 11.20 2.15
C HIS A 90 3.31 10.35 3.42
N GLY A 91 3.16 10.96 4.58
CA GLY A 91 2.97 10.24 5.84
C GLY A 91 1.69 9.40 5.84
N LEU A 92 0.57 9.99 5.38
CA LEU A 92 -0.70 9.27 5.25
C LEU A 92 -0.63 8.12 4.24
N ASN A 93 -0.02 8.36 3.07
CA ASN A 93 0.12 7.34 2.04
C ASN A 93 1.01 6.17 2.52
N SER A 94 2.08 6.47 3.26
CA SER A 94 2.97 5.44 3.84
C SER A 94 2.24 4.58 4.88
N SER A 95 1.44 5.20 5.74
CA SER A 95 0.62 4.47 6.71
C SER A 95 -0.43 3.62 6.00
N PHE A 96 -1.16 4.21 5.04
CA PHE A 96 -2.19 3.51 4.27
C PHE A 96 -1.65 2.29 3.53
N ILE A 97 -0.52 2.41 2.82
CA ILE A 97 0.01 1.30 2.03
C ILE A 97 0.44 0.13 2.91
N SER A 98 1.00 0.41 4.09
CA SER A 98 1.37 -0.64 5.05
C SER A 98 0.14 -1.41 5.54
N MET A 99 -0.94 -0.70 5.87
CA MET A 99 -2.21 -1.31 6.29
C MET A 99 -2.88 -2.07 5.15
N ALA A 100 -2.81 -1.55 3.91
CA ALA A 100 -3.36 -2.21 2.73
C ALA A 100 -2.64 -3.54 2.44
N ILE A 101 -1.30 -3.57 2.53
CA ILE A 101 -0.50 -4.80 2.40
C ILE A 101 -0.92 -5.80 3.48
N ALA A 102 -1.06 -5.36 4.74
CA ALA A 102 -1.50 -6.22 5.84
C ALA A 102 -2.92 -6.79 5.63
N SER A 103 -3.78 -6.06 4.90
CA SER A 103 -5.12 -6.52 4.52
C SER A 103 -5.14 -7.44 3.29
N GLY A 104 -4.00 -7.66 2.62
CA GLY A 104 -3.88 -8.55 1.47
C GLY A 104 -3.82 -7.85 0.10
N MET A 105 -3.59 -6.54 0.04
CA MET A 105 -3.36 -5.81 -1.21
C MET A 105 -2.13 -6.37 -1.94
N THR A 106 -2.29 -6.70 -3.22
CA THR A 106 -1.23 -7.36 -4.01
C THR A 106 -0.40 -6.38 -4.84
N SER A 107 -0.96 -5.25 -5.20
CA SER A 107 -0.27 -4.19 -5.94
C SER A 107 -0.85 -2.81 -5.63
N ALA A 108 -0.12 -1.76 -5.99
CA ALA A 108 -0.60 -0.38 -5.87
C ALA A 108 0.02 0.51 -6.95
N ILE A 109 -0.75 1.48 -7.42
CA ILE A 109 -0.28 2.54 -8.30
C ILE A 109 0.21 3.67 -7.40
N THR A 110 1.52 3.91 -7.41
CA THR A 110 2.15 4.92 -6.57
C THR A 110 3.45 5.44 -7.19
N ASN A 111 4.02 6.51 -6.63
CA ASN A 111 5.30 7.03 -7.08
C ASN A 111 6.46 6.35 -6.33
N PRO A 112 7.27 5.50 -6.99
CA PRO A 112 8.36 4.79 -6.35
C PRO A 112 9.56 5.68 -5.97
N MET A 113 9.55 6.94 -6.40
CA MET A 113 10.60 7.91 -6.03
C MET A 113 10.44 8.48 -4.62
N HIS A 114 9.30 8.24 -3.97
CA HIS A 114 9.10 8.64 -2.58
C HIS A 114 9.72 7.62 -1.62
N ALA A 115 10.88 7.97 -1.05
CA ALA A 115 11.67 7.09 -0.20
C ALA A 115 10.88 6.55 1.01
N ASP A 116 10.15 7.42 1.70
CA ASP A 116 9.35 7.05 2.89
C ASP A 116 8.26 6.03 2.54
N LEU A 117 7.60 6.23 1.39
CA LEU A 117 6.58 5.30 0.92
C LEU A 117 7.19 3.94 0.58
N MET A 118 8.31 3.91 -0.14
CA MET A 118 8.98 2.66 -0.50
C MET A 118 9.57 1.96 0.73
N GLN A 119 10.00 2.71 1.73
CA GLN A 119 10.42 2.15 3.02
C GLN A 119 9.23 1.51 3.74
N ALA A 120 8.06 2.16 3.74
CA ALA A 120 6.84 1.62 4.33
C ALA A 120 6.40 0.31 3.64
N VAL A 121 6.47 0.26 2.29
CA VAL A 121 6.18 -0.98 1.52
C VAL A 121 7.12 -2.11 1.91
N ARG A 122 8.44 -1.85 1.94
CA ARG A 122 9.44 -2.88 2.31
C ARG A 122 9.25 -3.34 3.75
N GLY A 123 9.05 -2.40 4.68
CA GLY A 123 8.80 -2.72 6.08
C GLY A 123 7.54 -3.56 6.28
N ALA A 124 6.44 -3.21 5.59
CA ALA A 124 5.22 -3.99 5.64
C ALA A 124 5.42 -5.42 5.10
N ASN A 125 6.17 -5.60 4.00
CA ASN A 125 6.48 -6.93 3.47
C ASN A 125 7.28 -7.78 4.47
N VAL A 126 8.23 -7.19 5.19
CA VAL A 126 8.97 -7.89 6.25
C VAL A 126 8.02 -8.33 7.37
N VAL A 127 7.20 -7.39 7.88
CA VAL A 127 6.28 -7.65 8.99
C VAL A 127 5.24 -8.70 8.63
N MET A 128 4.78 -8.73 7.37
CA MET A 128 3.79 -9.69 6.88
C MET A 128 4.40 -11.03 6.42
N GLY A 129 5.74 -11.21 6.55
CA GLY A 129 6.40 -12.45 6.16
C GLY A 129 6.56 -12.63 4.64
N HIS A 130 6.41 -11.57 3.86
CA HIS A 130 6.58 -11.62 2.40
C HIS A 130 8.05 -11.49 1.97
N ASP A 131 8.95 -11.17 2.90
CA ASP A 131 10.41 -11.11 2.69
C ASP A 131 11.08 -12.25 3.48
N PRO A 132 11.33 -13.42 2.86
CA PRO A 132 11.90 -14.58 3.55
C PRO A 132 13.23 -14.23 4.24
N GLU A 133 13.34 -14.56 5.52
CA GLU A 133 14.53 -14.30 6.35
C GLU A 133 14.94 -12.81 6.39
N CYS A 134 14.03 -11.90 6.02
CA CYS A 134 14.28 -10.46 5.93
C CYS A 134 15.41 -10.10 4.96
N MET A 135 15.70 -10.93 3.96
CA MET A 135 16.90 -10.82 3.14
C MET A 135 16.94 -9.55 2.30
N GLN A 136 15.81 -9.15 1.70
CA GLN A 136 15.75 -7.91 0.90
C GLN A 136 15.92 -6.68 1.78
N TRP A 137 15.31 -6.68 2.97
CA TRP A 137 15.48 -5.61 3.95
C TRP A 137 16.92 -5.49 4.41
N ILE A 138 17.53 -6.61 4.79
CA ILE A 138 18.94 -6.66 5.22
C ILE A 138 19.87 -6.17 4.12
N GLN A 139 19.69 -6.64 2.89
CA GLN A 139 20.50 -6.22 1.75
C GLN A 139 20.38 -4.71 1.48
N GLN A 140 19.17 -4.16 1.57
CA GLN A 140 18.91 -2.75 1.34
C GLN A 140 19.54 -1.83 2.40
N TYR A 141 19.57 -2.26 3.68
CA TYR A 141 19.91 -1.39 4.81
C TYR A 141 21.22 -1.77 5.53
N ARG A 142 21.85 -2.87 5.16
CA ARG A 142 23.18 -3.29 5.69
C ARG A 142 24.37 -2.80 4.87
N ASN A 143 24.19 -2.09 3.78
CA ASN A 143 25.31 -1.56 3.02
C ASN A 143 26.15 -0.63 3.92
N PRO A 144 27.47 -0.87 4.07
CA PRO A 144 28.33 -0.11 4.97
C PRO A 144 28.37 1.40 4.62
N ASP A 145 28.14 1.77 3.36
CA ASP A 145 28.15 3.17 2.90
C ASP A 145 26.91 3.97 3.32
N ALA A 146 25.80 3.32 3.71
CA ALA A 146 24.61 3.99 4.21
C ALA A 146 24.71 4.43 5.69
N GLY A 147 25.67 3.89 6.44
CA GLY A 147 25.85 4.11 7.89
C GLY A 147 26.73 5.30 8.26
N GLU A 148 27.56 5.83 7.36
CA GLU A 148 28.51 6.90 7.68
C GLU A 148 27.92 8.30 7.64
N THR A 149 26.83 8.53 6.93
CA THR A 149 26.20 9.86 6.83
C THR A 149 25.49 10.32 8.11
N GLN A 150 25.18 9.42 9.05
CA GLN A 150 24.50 9.79 10.30
C GLN A 150 25.43 9.87 11.53
N ARG A 151 26.70 9.45 11.44
CA ARG A 151 27.66 9.52 12.57
C ARG A 151 28.54 10.76 12.58
N GLY A 152 28.48 11.64 11.58
CA GLY A 152 29.31 12.86 11.45
C GLY A 152 28.92 14.02 12.38
N GLY A 153 27.83 13.98 13.12
CA GLY A 153 27.27 15.11 13.86
C GLY A 153 27.63 15.26 15.34
N ARG A 154 28.42 14.37 15.96
CA ARG A 154 28.68 14.43 17.40
C ARG A 154 30.14 14.21 17.79
N ARG A 155 31.09 14.99 17.24
CA ARG A 155 32.43 15.10 17.80
C ARG A 155 33.05 16.45 17.45
N SER A 156 32.67 17.55 18.09
CA SER A 156 33.53 18.69 18.33
C SER A 156 32.96 19.50 19.47
N GLY A 157 33.47 19.35 20.66
CA GLY A 157 33.05 20.10 21.84
C GLY A 157 33.85 19.79 23.08
N ARG A 158 35.12 19.32 22.94
CA ARG A 158 36.00 19.20 24.10
C ARG A 158 36.95 20.41 24.10
N ARG A 159 36.48 21.52 24.65
CA ARG A 159 37.28 22.71 24.98
C ARG A 159 38.39 22.31 25.98
N ARG A 160 39.64 22.39 25.52
CA ARG A 160 40.81 22.43 26.37
C ARG A 160 40.73 23.69 27.27
N ARG A 161 40.61 23.50 28.56
CA ARG A 161 41.03 24.53 29.53
C ARG A 161 42.55 24.43 29.69
N SER A 162 43.30 25.37 29.16
CA SER A 162 44.69 25.66 29.56
C SER A 162 44.64 26.49 30.82
N ARG A 163 45.44 26.04 31.79
CA ARG A 163 45.81 26.79 32.98
C ARG A 163 46.80 27.90 32.57
N GLU A 164 46.56 29.08 33.04
CA GLU A 164 47.55 29.97 33.73
C GLU A 164 46.75 30.91 34.63
#